data_c2c52f9ccdceafeb07814716cf03034f
#
_entry.id   c2c52f9ccdceafeb07814716cf03034f
#
_cell.length_a   1.000
_cell.length_b   1.000
_cell.length_c   1.000
_cell.angle_alpha   90.00
_cell.angle_beta   90.00
_cell.angle_gamma   90.00
#
_symmetry.space_group_name_H-M   'P 1'
#
loop_
_entity.id
_entity.type
_entity.pdbx_description
1 polymer ?
#
loop_
_entity_poly.entity_id
_entity_poly.type
_entity_poly.pdbx_seq_one_letter_code
_entity_poly.pdbx_strand_id
1 'polypeptide(L)'
;MKHAGRAERKNGALSGRIREVVSGISPGAAPGSVRTRPDASPSVMTVTLLRDGGTLERANVPIEDAIDAVKRGGLSWIHVDGLGDADVVGRLMSEFGLHPLAIEDTMNPHQRPRLDDYGEFLFMSLRLPESDGFGGHSGQLSLFVLRETILSFREGGDPAPILAVRERLRKEAFTTRFQGCGSDFLAYSLLDAVVDFFYVALERAGERLESLENEILAAPGPAVVSEIRGAKRDLLSLRRAIWPLRDVVSELQRTETPLVTGDTRVYLPDCLDHVLQILDLLETYRDIASGLMDVHLATVSNRMNEIMKILTIISTIFIPLTFIAGLYGMNFNTQLSPLNMPELNWKYGYLFALALMLVSAAGMAWMFRKKGWIGSTRGSAATETVAKRPPDESL
;
A
#
# COMPACT_ATOMS: atom_id res chain seq x y z
N MET A 1 -13.83 -22.56 -15.19
CA MET A 1 -12.42 -22.96 -15.21
C MET A 1 -11.38 -21.79 -15.13
N LYS A 2 -11.77 -20.51 -15.24
CA LYS A 2 -10.82 -19.37 -15.15
C LYS A 2 -10.54 -18.88 -13.71
N HIS A 3 -11.27 -19.32 -12.69
CA HIS A 3 -11.07 -18.87 -11.30
C HIS A 3 -10.08 -19.71 -10.46
N ALA A 4 -9.84 -20.97 -10.84
CA ALA A 4 -8.89 -21.84 -10.13
C ALA A 4 -7.41 -21.42 -10.34
N GLY A 5 -7.03 -20.97 -11.53
CA GLY A 5 -5.66 -20.58 -11.84
C GLY A 5 -5.16 -19.30 -11.17
N ARG A 6 -6.07 -18.47 -10.62
CA ARG A 6 -5.69 -17.23 -9.92
C ARG A 6 -5.42 -17.45 -8.43
N ALA A 7 -6.05 -18.47 -7.83
CA ALA A 7 -5.81 -18.90 -6.44
C ALA A 7 -4.46 -19.63 -6.30
N GLU A 8 -4.10 -20.47 -7.28
CA GLU A 8 -2.79 -21.14 -7.30
C GLU A 8 -1.62 -20.18 -7.47
N ARG A 9 -1.76 -19.12 -8.29
CA ARG A 9 -0.72 -18.08 -8.41
C ARG A 9 -0.51 -17.29 -7.11
N LYS A 10 -1.55 -17.07 -6.28
CA LYS A 10 -1.43 -16.34 -4.99
C LYS A 10 -0.81 -17.18 -3.87
N ASN A 11 -1.05 -18.49 -3.84
CA ASN A 11 -0.38 -19.40 -2.90
C ASN A 11 1.10 -19.63 -3.29
N GLY A 12 1.41 -19.62 -4.58
CA GLY A 12 2.78 -19.64 -5.09
C GLY A 12 3.60 -18.41 -4.68
N ALA A 13 2.98 -17.22 -4.61
CA ALA A 13 3.65 -15.99 -4.21
C ALA A 13 4.03 -15.95 -2.72
N LEU A 14 3.21 -16.52 -1.82
CA LEU A 14 3.55 -16.63 -0.38
C LEU A 14 4.64 -17.67 -0.13
N SER A 15 4.57 -18.81 -0.82
CA SER A 15 5.62 -19.85 -0.79
C SER A 15 6.93 -19.34 -1.43
N GLY A 16 6.85 -18.51 -2.47
CA GLY A 16 7.99 -17.84 -3.08
C GLY A 16 8.68 -16.89 -2.12
N ARG A 17 7.92 -16.01 -1.44
CA ARG A 17 8.46 -15.04 -0.46
C ARG A 17 9.18 -15.72 0.73
N ILE A 18 8.63 -16.81 1.25
CA ILE A 18 9.28 -17.56 2.33
C ILE A 18 10.55 -18.24 1.80
N ARG A 19 10.55 -18.78 0.59
CA ARG A 19 11.74 -19.34 -0.06
C ARG A 19 12.80 -18.29 -0.34
N GLU A 20 12.43 -17.09 -0.74
CA GLU A 20 13.34 -15.98 -1.06
C GLU A 20 14.07 -15.46 0.19
N VAL A 21 13.34 -15.28 1.31
CA VAL A 21 13.94 -14.94 2.61
C VAL A 21 14.85 -16.05 3.13
N VAL A 22 14.47 -17.31 2.91
CA VAL A 22 15.28 -18.49 3.34
C VAL A 22 16.45 -18.77 2.39
N SER A 23 16.35 -18.39 1.10
CA SER A 23 17.45 -18.62 0.13
C SER A 23 18.66 -17.72 0.35
N GLY A 24 18.48 -16.56 1.02
CA GLY A 24 19.58 -15.68 1.45
C GLY A 24 20.33 -16.19 2.67
N ILE A 25 19.75 -17.12 3.42
CA ILE A 25 20.37 -17.71 4.61
C ILE A 25 20.93 -19.09 4.23
N SER A 26 22.25 -19.21 4.12
CA SER A 26 22.91 -20.52 3.99
C SER A 26 23.30 -21.03 5.38
N PRO A 27 22.56 -21.98 5.98
CA PRO A 27 22.92 -22.53 7.28
C PRO A 27 24.36 -23.10 7.24
N GLY A 28 25.21 -22.59 8.13
CA GLY A 28 26.62 -23.05 8.21
C GLY A 28 27.60 -22.26 7.33
N ALA A 29 27.20 -21.17 6.66
CA ALA A 29 28.13 -20.26 6.01
C ALA A 29 29.00 -19.54 7.05
N ALA A 30 30.28 -19.29 6.73
CA ALA A 30 31.14 -18.51 7.61
C ALA A 30 30.63 -17.05 7.67
N PRO A 31 30.60 -16.42 8.86
CA PRO A 31 30.24 -15.01 8.99
C PRO A 31 31.14 -14.14 8.09
N GLY A 32 30.55 -13.14 7.42
CA GLY A 32 31.28 -12.27 6.50
C GLY A 32 31.53 -12.85 5.10
N SER A 33 30.88 -13.95 4.73
CA SER A 33 31.01 -14.52 3.39
C SER A 33 30.21 -13.70 2.36
N VAL A 34 30.91 -13.13 1.38
CA VAL A 34 30.30 -12.42 0.24
C VAL A 34 29.76 -13.44 -0.76
N ARG A 35 28.45 -13.47 -0.95
CA ARG A 35 27.80 -14.32 -1.96
C ARG A 35 26.80 -13.51 -2.75
N THR A 36 26.94 -13.54 -4.06
CA THR A 36 25.92 -13.00 -4.96
C THR A 36 24.74 -13.94 -5.09
N ARG A 37 23.55 -13.36 -5.17
CA ARG A 37 22.35 -14.13 -5.50
C ARG A 37 22.27 -14.37 -7.01
N PRO A 38 21.71 -15.51 -7.45
CA PRO A 38 21.57 -15.81 -8.88
C PRO A 38 20.69 -14.82 -9.66
N ASP A 39 19.80 -14.12 -8.95
CA ASP A 39 18.83 -13.15 -9.48
C ASP A 39 19.25 -11.68 -9.23
N ALA A 40 20.44 -11.43 -8.68
CA ALA A 40 20.94 -10.10 -8.43
C ALA A 40 21.25 -9.36 -9.74
N SER A 41 20.92 -8.06 -9.78
CA SER A 41 21.17 -7.23 -10.94
C SER A 41 22.66 -6.96 -11.15
N PRO A 42 23.15 -6.83 -12.39
CA PRO A 42 24.53 -6.41 -12.66
C PRO A 42 24.86 -5.11 -11.96
N SER A 43 26.08 -4.98 -11.45
CA SER A 43 26.52 -3.79 -10.71
C SER A 43 26.83 -2.64 -11.65
N VAL A 44 26.16 -1.51 -11.47
CA VAL A 44 26.43 -0.25 -12.17
C VAL A 44 26.88 0.79 -11.17
N MET A 45 28.08 1.37 -11.39
CA MET A 45 28.69 2.31 -10.46
C MET A 45 28.56 3.73 -10.95
N THR A 46 28.12 4.64 -10.07
CA THR A 46 28.10 6.10 -10.32
C THR A 46 28.93 6.79 -9.25
N VAL A 47 29.81 7.68 -9.67
CA VAL A 47 30.65 8.49 -8.77
C VAL A 47 30.23 9.95 -8.86
N THR A 48 29.95 10.53 -7.69
CA THR A 48 29.66 11.97 -7.55
C THR A 48 30.73 12.59 -6.66
N LEU A 49 31.41 13.60 -7.17
CA LEU A 49 32.46 14.35 -6.46
C LEU A 49 31.94 15.77 -6.20
N LEU A 50 32.01 16.19 -4.95
CA LEU A 50 31.69 17.55 -4.54
C LEU A 50 32.99 18.29 -4.22
N ARG A 51 33.29 19.36 -4.96
CA ARG A 51 34.50 20.16 -4.84
C ARG A 51 34.16 21.64 -4.94
N ASP A 52 35.12 22.50 -4.63
CA ASP A 52 34.99 23.97 -4.63
C ASP A 52 34.58 24.59 -6.00
N GLY A 53 34.30 23.85 -6.99
CA GLY A 53 33.81 24.30 -8.30
C GLY A 53 32.45 23.71 -8.71
N GLY A 54 31.82 22.94 -7.83
CA GLY A 54 30.55 22.31 -8.11
C GLY A 54 30.52 20.77 -7.98
N THR A 55 29.48 20.16 -8.51
CA THR A 55 29.29 18.71 -8.48
C THR A 55 29.70 18.09 -9.81
N LEU A 56 30.60 17.14 -9.77
CA LEU A 56 30.99 16.32 -10.94
C LEU A 56 30.41 14.90 -10.76
N GLU A 57 29.55 14.50 -11.67
CA GLU A 57 28.96 13.17 -11.67
C GLU A 57 29.38 12.37 -12.91
N ARG A 58 29.76 11.12 -12.72
CA ARG A 58 30.09 10.17 -13.79
C ARG A 58 29.36 8.87 -13.53
N ALA A 59 28.58 8.41 -14.48
CA ALA A 59 27.88 7.12 -14.44
C ALA A 59 28.70 6.04 -15.17
N ASN A 60 28.44 4.79 -14.80
CA ASN A 60 29.08 3.60 -15.37
C ASN A 60 30.61 3.65 -15.32
N VAL A 61 31.14 3.99 -14.15
CA VAL A 61 32.58 4.16 -13.92
C VAL A 61 33.23 2.82 -13.55
N PRO A 62 34.35 2.43 -14.15
CA PRO A 62 35.13 1.29 -13.67
C PRO A 62 35.60 1.49 -12.22
N ILE A 63 35.76 0.40 -11.48
CA ILE A 63 36.09 0.45 -10.04
C ILE A 63 37.43 1.16 -9.76
N GLU A 64 38.42 0.97 -10.64
CA GLU A 64 39.71 1.61 -10.53
C GLU A 64 39.59 3.14 -10.61
N ASP A 65 38.84 3.62 -11.60
CA ASP A 65 38.61 5.06 -11.80
C ASP A 65 37.80 5.65 -10.62
N ALA A 66 36.87 4.89 -10.05
CA ALA A 66 36.10 5.32 -8.89
C ALA A 66 36.99 5.50 -7.64
N ILE A 67 37.85 4.53 -7.36
CA ILE A 67 38.81 4.58 -6.27
C ILE A 67 39.80 5.73 -6.46
N ASP A 68 40.35 5.88 -7.67
CA ASP A 68 41.25 6.99 -7.98
C ASP A 68 40.61 8.35 -7.86
N ALA A 69 39.32 8.46 -8.19
CA ALA A 69 38.58 9.70 -8.06
C ALA A 69 38.43 10.13 -6.60
N VAL A 70 38.20 9.18 -5.69
CA VAL A 70 38.11 9.42 -4.24
C VAL A 70 39.50 9.80 -3.68
N LYS A 71 40.57 9.11 -4.07
CA LYS A 71 41.95 9.39 -3.63
C LYS A 71 42.45 10.81 -3.95
N ARG A 72 41.82 11.48 -4.92
CA ARG A 72 42.13 12.90 -5.25
C ARG A 72 41.55 13.89 -4.24
N GLY A 73 40.83 13.43 -3.22
CA GLY A 73 40.29 14.22 -2.13
C GLY A 73 38.98 14.95 -2.46
N GLY A 74 38.35 15.47 -1.42
CA GLY A 74 37.04 16.09 -1.42
C GLY A 74 35.90 15.12 -1.10
N LEU A 75 34.70 15.68 -0.80
CA LEU A 75 33.53 14.87 -0.50
C LEU A 75 33.15 14.03 -1.71
N SER A 76 33.09 12.72 -1.52
CA SER A 76 32.89 11.75 -2.58
C SER A 76 31.71 10.83 -2.27
N TRP A 77 30.91 10.53 -3.28
CA TRP A 77 29.82 9.56 -3.18
C TRP A 77 29.94 8.53 -4.29
N ILE A 78 30.19 7.28 -3.91
CA ILE A 78 30.14 6.12 -4.81
C ILE A 78 28.81 5.40 -4.59
N HIS A 79 28.00 5.33 -5.62
CA HIS A 79 26.74 4.58 -5.61
C HIS A 79 26.85 3.37 -6.52
N VAL A 80 26.55 2.20 -5.97
CA VAL A 80 26.50 0.92 -6.67
C VAL A 80 25.06 0.46 -6.76
N ASP A 81 24.55 0.38 -7.97
CA ASP A 81 23.21 -0.13 -8.27
C ASP A 81 23.32 -1.55 -8.82
N GLY A 82 22.70 -2.51 -8.14
CA GLY A 82 22.86 -3.94 -8.40
C GLY A 82 24.03 -4.57 -7.64
N LEU A 83 23.79 -5.76 -7.07
CA LEU A 83 24.76 -6.51 -6.25
C LEU A 83 25.19 -7.83 -6.90
N GLY A 84 25.00 -7.95 -8.23
CA GLY A 84 25.33 -9.18 -8.97
C GLY A 84 26.83 -9.42 -9.17
N ASP A 85 27.69 -8.42 -8.92
CA ASP A 85 29.13 -8.51 -9.06
C ASP A 85 29.81 -8.49 -7.68
N ALA A 86 30.13 -9.70 -7.17
CA ALA A 86 30.81 -9.85 -5.87
C ALA A 86 32.22 -9.25 -5.88
N ASP A 87 32.90 -9.24 -7.03
CA ASP A 87 34.28 -8.73 -7.12
C ASP A 87 34.28 -7.20 -6.95
N VAL A 88 33.34 -6.49 -7.55
CA VAL A 88 33.16 -5.04 -7.36
C VAL A 88 32.92 -4.71 -5.89
N VAL A 89 31.95 -5.38 -5.29
CA VAL A 89 31.63 -5.19 -3.88
C VAL A 89 32.83 -5.52 -2.99
N GLY A 90 33.46 -6.68 -3.19
CA GLY A 90 34.63 -7.15 -2.40
C GLY A 90 35.82 -6.22 -2.51
N ARG A 91 36.10 -5.65 -3.70
CA ARG A 91 37.20 -4.69 -3.90
C ARG A 91 36.95 -3.35 -3.23
N LEU A 92 35.74 -2.79 -3.35
CA LEU A 92 35.37 -1.56 -2.62
C LEU A 92 35.53 -1.76 -1.11
N MET A 93 35.14 -2.91 -0.63
CA MET A 93 35.23 -3.26 0.79
C MET A 93 36.66 -3.35 1.30
N SER A 94 37.52 -3.98 0.53
CA SER A 94 38.95 -4.08 0.84
C SER A 94 39.65 -2.73 0.80
N GLU A 95 39.32 -1.88 -0.18
CA GLU A 95 39.93 -0.56 -0.35
C GLU A 95 39.51 0.42 0.76
N PHE A 96 38.26 0.38 1.20
CA PHE A 96 37.75 1.26 2.25
C PHE A 96 37.76 0.65 3.66
N GLY A 97 38.35 -0.52 3.85
CA GLY A 97 38.50 -1.17 5.15
C GLY A 97 37.16 -1.54 5.81
N LEU A 98 36.16 -1.92 5.02
CA LEU A 98 34.82 -2.18 5.57
C LEU A 98 34.77 -3.54 6.25
N HIS A 99 33.99 -3.63 7.34
CA HIS A 99 33.91 -4.84 8.14
C HIS A 99 33.13 -5.96 7.39
N PRO A 100 33.60 -7.23 7.39
CA PRO A 100 32.96 -8.32 6.68
C PRO A 100 31.49 -8.56 7.00
N LEU A 101 31.04 -8.31 8.23
CA LEU A 101 29.64 -8.44 8.62
C LEU A 101 28.75 -7.37 7.95
N ALA A 102 29.21 -6.12 7.89
CA ALA A 102 28.45 -5.06 7.21
C ALA A 102 28.28 -5.32 5.71
N ILE A 103 29.24 -6.03 5.15
CA ILE A 103 29.24 -6.56 3.79
C ILE A 103 28.18 -7.65 3.57
N GLU A 104 28.22 -8.66 4.41
CA GLU A 104 27.23 -9.74 4.40
C GLU A 104 25.82 -9.17 4.46
N ASP A 105 25.60 -8.16 5.30
CA ASP A 105 24.31 -7.47 5.41
C ASP A 105 23.94 -6.66 4.19
N THR A 106 24.91 -6.06 3.51
CA THR A 106 24.70 -5.38 2.24
C THR A 106 24.27 -6.33 1.14
N MET A 107 24.90 -7.52 1.08
CA MET A 107 24.59 -8.57 0.11
C MET A 107 23.27 -9.28 0.41
N ASN A 108 22.72 -9.13 1.62
CA ASN A 108 21.44 -9.69 2.01
C ASN A 108 20.33 -8.62 2.00
N PRO A 109 19.54 -8.50 0.92
CA PRO A 109 18.57 -7.42 0.74
C PRO A 109 17.33 -7.53 1.64
N HIS A 110 17.31 -8.47 2.57
CA HIS A 110 16.20 -8.66 3.52
C HIS A 110 16.51 -8.15 4.94
N GLN A 111 17.59 -7.38 5.10
CA GLN A 111 17.98 -6.84 6.40
C GLN A 111 16.93 -5.84 6.91
N ARG A 112 16.78 -5.82 8.23
CA ARG A 112 15.99 -4.81 8.91
C ARG A 112 16.76 -3.49 8.93
N PRO A 113 16.12 -2.33 8.74
CA PRO A 113 16.78 -1.04 8.91
C PRO A 113 17.48 -0.96 10.28
N ARG A 114 18.74 -0.53 10.27
CA ARG A 114 19.57 -0.39 11.46
C ARG A 114 20.76 0.54 11.22
N LEU A 115 21.34 1.04 12.28
CA LEU A 115 22.60 1.77 12.33
C LEU A 115 23.59 0.98 13.16
N ASP A 116 24.82 0.80 12.65
CA ASP A 116 25.93 0.19 13.40
C ASP A 116 27.15 1.12 13.29
N ASP A 117 27.77 1.43 14.44
CA ASP A 117 29.01 2.21 14.51
C ASP A 117 30.21 1.25 14.59
N TYR A 118 31.08 1.30 13.58
CA TYR A 118 32.32 0.54 13.51
C TYR A 118 33.56 1.39 13.87
N GLY A 119 33.36 2.66 14.32
CA GLY A 119 34.42 3.60 14.66
C GLY A 119 35.01 4.33 13.43
N GLU A 120 35.54 3.59 12.46
CA GLU A 120 36.08 4.16 11.23
C GLU A 120 35.00 4.55 10.21
N PHE A 121 33.82 3.94 10.31
CA PHE A 121 32.65 4.21 9.48
C PHE A 121 31.35 3.88 10.21
N LEU A 122 30.26 4.56 9.82
CA LEU A 122 28.91 4.17 10.18
C LEU A 122 28.30 3.32 9.05
N PHE A 123 27.66 2.25 9.44
CA PHE A 123 26.87 1.44 8.52
C PHE A 123 25.38 1.66 8.77
N MET A 124 24.63 2.03 7.74
CA MET A 124 23.17 2.12 7.79
C MET A 124 22.55 1.22 6.74
N SER A 125 21.61 0.37 7.14
CA SER A 125 20.73 -0.35 6.23
C SER A 125 19.36 0.31 6.28
N LEU A 126 18.82 0.68 5.11
CA LEU A 126 17.53 1.33 4.95
C LEU A 126 16.64 0.51 4.00
N ARG A 127 15.33 0.68 4.11
CA ARG A 127 14.38 0.13 3.16
C ARG A 127 13.93 1.22 2.19
N LEU A 128 13.98 0.92 0.90
CA LEU A 128 13.43 1.79 -0.12
C LEU A 128 11.95 1.42 -0.35
N PRO A 129 11.03 2.40 -0.35
CA PRO A 129 9.68 2.15 -0.80
C PRO A 129 9.68 1.76 -2.28
N GLU A 130 8.63 1.08 -2.73
CA GLU A 130 8.44 0.78 -4.16
C GLU A 130 7.68 1.90 -4.85
N SER A 131 8.00 2.12 -6.13
CA SER A 131 7.32 3.11 -6.98
C SER A 131 5.85 2.78 -7.21
N ASP A 132 5.49 1.50 -7.25
CA ASP A 132 4.12 1.04 -7.49
C ASP A 132 3.24 1.00 -6.24
N GLY A 133 3.78 1.38 -5.09
CA GLY A 133 3.08 1.66 -3.83
C GLY A 133 2.51 0.45 -3.10
N PHE A 134 2.17 -0.64 -3.78
CA PHE A 134 1.43 -1.74 -3.16
C PHE A 134 1.89 -3.12 -3.63
N GLY A 135 2.43 -3.89 -2.70
CA GLY A 135 2.58 -5.34 -2.85
C GLY A 135 3.88 -5.85 -3.43
N GLY A 136 4.82 -5.00 -3.71
CA GLY A 136 6.12 -5.35 -4.24
C GLY A 136 7.21 -5.60 -3.17
N HIS A 137 8.42 -5.83 -3.62
CA HIS A 137 9.58 -6.06 -2.77
C HIS A 137 10.25 -4.73 -2.48
N SER A 138 10.15 -4.24 -1.24
CA SER A 138 10.94 -3.08 -0.84
C SER A 138 12.43 -3.37 -1.06
N GLY A 139 13.10 -2.52 -1.83
CA GLY A 139 14.54 -2.60 -2.02
C GLY A 139 15.31 -2.30 -0.74
N GLN A 140 16.60 -2.56 -0.77
CA GLN A 140 17.51 -2.19 0.30
C GLN A 140 18.49 -1.13 -0.19
N LEU A 141 18.74 -0.14 0.65
CA LEU A 141 19.84 0.81 0.50
C LEU A 141 20.77 0.64 1.69
N SER A 142 22.00 0.22 1.42
CA SER A 142 23.08 0.13 2.40
C SER A 142 24.01 1.33 2.22
N LEU A 143 24.26 2.07 3.31
CA LEU A 143 25.13 3.24 3.33
C LEU A 143 26.30 2.99 4.25
N PHE A 144 27.50 3.29 3.78
CA PHE A 144 28.72 3.37 4.58
C PHE A 144 29.18 4.82 4.60
N VAL A 145 29.17 5.43 5.77
CA VAL A 145 29.51 6.83 5.96
C VAL A 145 30.92 6.87 6.56
N LEU A 146 31.90 7.23 5.75
CA LEU A 146 33.28 7.49 6.13
C LEU A 146 33.49 9.01 6.26
N ARG A 147 34.67 9.45 6.65
CA ARG A 147 34.96 10.85 6.94
C ARG A 147 34.69 11.82 5.77
N GLU A 148 35.11 11.44 4.56
CA GLU A 148 34.97 12.26 3.33
C GLU A 148 34.30 11.50 2.18
N THR A 149 33.83 10.28 2.44
CA THR A 149 33.27 9.40 1.43
C THR A 149 32.03 8.71 1.90
N ILE A 150 31.03 8.65 1.03
CA ILE A 150 29.89 7.74 1.21
C ILE A 150 29.96 6.67 0.13
N LEU A 151 29.79 5.42 0.59
CA LEU A 151 29.48 4.31 -0.31
C LEU A 151 28.01 3.95 -0.10
N SER A 152 27.28 3.83 -1.19
CA SER A 152 25.89 3.39 -1.14
C SER A 152 25.68 2.23 -2.09
N PHE A 153 25.01 1.20 -1.61
CA PHE A 153 24.69 -0.02 -2.36
C PHE A 153 23.18 -0.20 -2.39
N ARG A 154 22.63 -0.42 -3.56
CA ARG A 154 21.20 -0.64 -3.75
C ARG A 154 20.92 -1.96 -4.44
N GLU A 155 19.94 -2.70 -3.96
CA GLU A 155 19.37 -3.83 -4.67
C GLU A 155 17.84 -3.71 -4.65
N GLY A 156 17.25 -3.57 -5.83
CA GLY A 156 15.80 -3.39 -6.01
C GLY A 156 15.24 -2.08 -5.44
N GLY A 157 13.91 -1.95 -5.45
CA GLY A 157 13.19 -0.78 -4.99
C GLY A 157 13.24 0.42 -5.95
N ASP A 158 12.59 1.52 -5.56
CA ASP A 158 12.56 2.73 -6.36
C ASP A 158 13.88 3.51 -6.23
N PRO A 159 14.58 3.85 -7.33
CA PRO A 159 15.75 4.71 -7.29
C PRO A 159 15.43 6.18 -7.03
N ALA A 160 14.17 6.58 -7.05
CA ALA A 160 13.75 7.98 -6.98
C ALA A 160 14.31 8.75 -5.77
N PRO A 161 14.41 8.20 -4.53
CA PRO A 161 15.06 8.90 -3.43
C PRO A 161 16.52 9.28 -3.72
N ILE A 162 17.26 8.36 -4.34
CA ILE A 162 18.66 8.56 -4.70
C ILE A 162 18.79 9.61 -5.80
N LEU A 163 17.93 9.54 -6.83
CA LEU A 163 17.88 10.50 -7.92
C LEU A 163 17.53 11.90 -7.43
N ALA A 164 16.59 12.02 -6.49
CA ALA A 164 16.21 13.30 -5.87
C ALA A 164 17.41 13.97 -5.17
N VAL A 165 18.21 13.20 -4.42
CA VAL A 165 19.43 13.74 -3.78
C VAL A 165 20.45 14.17 -4.85
N ARG A 166 20.66 13.39 -5.92
CA ARG A 166 21.54 13.77 -7.02
C ARG A 166 21.11 15.08 -7.69
N GLU A 167 19.80 15.26 -7.91
CA GLU A 167 19.28 16.51 -8.48
C GLU A 167 19.47 17.69 -7.52
N ARG A 168 19.30 17.50 -6.21
CA ARG A 168 19.59 18.51 -5.19
C ARG A 168 21.06 18.92 -5.23
N LEU A 169 21.99 17.96 -5.36
CA LEU A 169 23.44 18.20 -5.45
C LEU A 169 23.86 18.97 -6.70
N ARG A 170 23.12 18.87 -7.81
CA ARG A 170 23.41 19.62 -9.05
C ARG A 170 22.98 21.09 -8.98
N LYS A 171 22.12 21.48 -8.03
CA LYS A 171 21.67 22.87 -7.87
C LYS A 171 22.72 23.68 -7.10
N GLU A 172 23.20 24.80 -7.66
CA GLU A 172 24.24 25.67 -7.08
C GLU A 172 23.98 26.05 -5.61
N ALA A 173 22.75 26.45 -5.29
CA ALA A 173 22.36 26.82 -3.93
C ALA A 173 22.57 25.71 -2.91
N PHE A 174 22.38 24.46 -3.33
CA PHE A 174 22.56 23.30 -2.48
C PHE A 174 24.05 22.94 -2.35
N THR A 175 24.81 23.07 -3.44
CA THR A 175 26.26 22.85 -3.47
C THR A 175 26.98 23.80 -2.51
N THR A 176 26.58 25.07 -2.47
CA THR A 176 27.14 26.07 -1.53
C THR A 176 26.87 25.68 -0.07
N ARG A 177 25.72 25.10 0.25
CA ARG A 177 25.38 24.60 1.58
C ARG A 177 26.18 23.35 1.97
N PHE A 178 26.50 22.50 0.97
CA PHE A 178 27.37 21.33 1.14
C PHE A 178 28.86 21.66 1.26
N GLN A 179 29.30 22.83 0.83
CA GLN A 179 30.72 23.24 0.90
C GLN A 179 31.28 23.36 2.36
N GLY A 180 30.40 23.35 3.36
CA GLY A 180 30.79 23.29 4.78
C GLY A 180 30.40 21.99 5.50
N CYS A 181 29.71 21.07 4.81
CA CYS A 181 29.17 19.86 5.41
C CYS A 181 29.97 18.63 5.00
N GLY A 182 30.07 17.65 5.87
CA GLY A 182 30.76 16.39 5.62
C GLY A 182 29.90 15.32 4.93
N SER A 183 30.43 14.13 4.87
CA SER A 183 29.72 12.93 4.40
C SER A 183 28.45 12.63 5.21
N ASP A 184 28.43 13.02 6.48
CA ASP A 184 27.28 12.88 7.38
C ASP A 184 26.04 13.66 6.90
N PHE A 185 26.19 14.87 6.38
CA PHE A 185 25.09 15.64 5.83
C PHE A 185 24.53 15.02 4.53
N LEU A 186 25.40 14.44 3.70
CA LEU A 186 24.97 13.69 2.55
C LEU A 186 24.23 12.40 2.96
N ALA A 187 24.70 11.70 4.00
CA ALA A 187 24.03 10.53 4.56
C ALA A 187 22.64 10.90 5.12
N TYR A 188 22.56 12.02 5.88
CA TYR A 188 21.28 12.58 6.30
C TYR A 188 20.37 12.88 5.12
N SER A 189 20.89 13.52 4.06
CA SER A 189 20.08 13.85 2.88
C SER A 189 19.54 12.63 2.15
N LEU A 190 20.27 11.52 2.15
CA LEU A 190 19.81 10.24 1.61
C LEU A 190 18.74 9.59 2.50
N LEU A 191 18.94 9.63 3.81
CA LEU A 191 17.97 9.13 4.79
C LEU A 191 16.66 9.93 4.72
N ASP A 192 16.74 11.25 4.72
CA ASP A 192 15.62 12.18 4.60
C ASP A 192 14.83 11.95 3.31
N ALA A 193 15.53 11.83 2.16
CA ALA A 193 14.88 11.50 0.91
C ALA A 193 14.16 10.13 0.95
N VAL A 194 14.73 9.13 1.59
CA VAL A 194 14.05 7.83 1.76
C VAL A 194 12.79 8.00 2.59
N VAL A 195 12.83 8.77 3.67
CA VAL A 195 11.66 9.06 4.52
C VAL A 195 10.59 9.82 3.72
N ASP A 196 10.97 10.86 2.97
CA ASP A 196 10.05 11.63 2.13
C ASP A 196 9.28 10.74 1.13
N PHE A 197 9.95 9.77 0.54
CA PHE A 197 9.31 8.87 -0.42
C PHE A 197 8.32 7.89 0.21
N PHE A 198 8.34 7.69 1.52
CA PHE A 198 7.26 6.98 2.22
C PHE A 198 5.95 7.77 2.24
N TYR A 199 5.98 9.12 2.21
CA TYR A 199 4.76 9.92 2.04
C TYR A 199 4.10 9.66 0.69
N VAL A 200 4.87 9.53 -0.40
CA VAL A 200 4.34 9.19 -1.72
C VAL A 200 3.68 7.80 -1.72
N ALA A 201 4.29 6.84 -1.03
CA ALA A 201 3.69 5.51 -0.88
C ALA A 201 2.40 5.54 -0.06
N LEU A 202 2.32 6.39 0.97
CA LEU A 202 1.13 6.58 1.79
C LEU A 202 0.01 7.29 1.04
N GLU A 203 0.30 8.30 0.24
CA GLU A 203 -0.67 8.99 -0.60
C GLU A 203 -1.40 8.00 -1.52
N ARG A 204 -0.64 7.15 -2.21
CA ARG A 204 -1.22 6.07 -3.03
C ARG A 204 -2.03 5.06 -2.21
N ALA A 205 -1.60 4.79 -0.97
CA ALA A 205 -2.35 3.95 -0.05
C ALA A 205 -3.70 4.55 0.29
N GLY A 206 -3.74 5.86 0.57
CA GLY A 206 -4.96 6.62 0.84
C GLY A 206 -5.92 6.59 -0.36
N GLU A 207 -5.44 6.92 -1.56
CA GLU A 207 -6.21 6.86 -2.81
C GLU A 207 -6.82 5.46 -3.05
N ARG A 208 -6.04 4.42 -2.76
CA ARG A 208 -6.54 3.04 -2.91
C ARG A 208 -7.63 2.70 -1.90
N LEU A 209 -7.52 3.14 -0.65
CA LEU A 209 -8.56 2.93 0.37
C LEU A 209 -9.85 3.68 0.01
N GLU A 210 -9.76 4.91 -0.48
CA GLU A 210 -10.90 5.68 -0.97
C GLU A 210 -11.58 5.01 -2.17
N SER A 211 -10.80 4.53 -3.13
CA SER A 211 -11.33 3.76 -4.27
C SER A 211 -12.07 2.51 -3.80
N LEU A 212 -11.53 1.79 -2.82
CA LEU A 212 -12.16 0.59 -2.25
C LEU A 212 -13.47 0.91 -1.54
N GLU A 213 -13.57 2.04 -0.83
CA GLU A 213 -14.80 2.50 -0.20
C GLU A 213 -15.89 2.73 -1.25
N ASN A 214 -15.57 3.43 -2.33
CA ASN A 214 -16.49 3.67 -3.44
C ASN A 214 -16.93 2.35 -4.12
N GLU A 215 -16.01 1.40 -4.31
CA GLU A 215 -16.32 0.10 -4.87
C GLU A 215 -17.28 -0.71 -3.97
N ILE A 216 -17.10 -0.65 -2.64
CA ILE A 216 -17.99 -1.30 -1.66
C ILE A 216 -19.42 -0.77 -1.78
N LEU A 217 -19.57 0.54 -1.90
CA LEU A 217 -20.88 1.19 -1.99
C LEU A 217 -21.57 0.88 -3.33
N ALA A 218 -20.82 0.85 -4.43
CA ALA A 218 -21.36 0.61 -5.76
C ALA A 218 -21.71 -0.87 -6.01
N ALA A 219 -20.79 -1.80 -5.70
CA ALA A 219 -20.93 -3.22 -6.01
C ALA A 219 -20.21 -4.13 -5.00
N PRO A 220 -20.81 -4.35 -3.81
CA PRO A 220 -20.20 -5.22 -2.81
C PRO A 220 -20.10 -6.65 -3.33
N GLY A 221 -18.87 -7.15 -3.43
CA GLY A 221 -18.60 -8.50 -3.96
C GLY A 221 -17.37 -9.14 -3.32
N PRO A 222 -17.14 -10.46 -3.53
CA PRO A 222 -16.00 -11.17 -2.94
C PRO A 222 -14.64 -10.67 -3.45
N ALA A 223 -14.58 -10.02 -4.61
CA ALA A 223 -13.36 -9.42 -5.15
C ALA A 223 -12.88 -8.28 -4.25
N VAL A 224 -13.78 -7.40 -3.81
CA VAL A 224 -13.47 -6.27 -2.93
C VAL A 224 -12.88 -6.73 -1.59
N VAL A 225 -13.39 -7.81 -1.01
CA VAL A 225 -12.81 -8.42 0.21
C VAL A 225 -11.36 -8.84 0.02
N SER A 226 -11.03 -9.40 -1.15
CA SER A 226 -9.64 -9.77 -1.47
C SER A 226 -8.73 -8.54 -1.57
N GLU A 227 -9.25 -7.42 -2.08
CA GLU A 227 -8.51 -6.17 -2.23
C GLU A 227 -8.31 -5.46 -0.91
N ILE A 228 -9.34 -5.40 -0.03
CA ILE A 228 -9.19 -4.90 1.35
C ILE A 228 -8.08 -5.67 2.09
N ARG A 229 -8.06 -7.01 1.95
CA ARG A 229 -6.99 -7.83 2.54
C ARG A 229 -5.64 -7.56 1.91
N GLY A 230 -5.60 -7.23 0.62
CA GLY A 230 -4.41 -6.76 -0.09
C GLY A 230 -3.87 -5.49 0.54
N ALA A 231 -4.70 -4.44 0.59
CA ALA A 231 -4.35 -3.15 1.17
C ALA A 231 -3.83 -3.27 2.61
N LYS A 232 -4.50 -4.09 3.45
CA LYS A 232 -4.00 -4.37 4.82
C LYS A 232 -2.60 -5.00 4.86
N ARG A 233 -2.29 -5.92 3.95
CA ARG A 233 -0.95 -6.53 3.90
C ARG A 233 0.10 -5.51 3.47
N ASP A 234 -0.26 -4.64 2.54
CA ASP A 234 0.65 -3.63 2.00
C ASP A 234 0.96 -2.55 3.06
N LEU A 235 -0.06 -2.09 3.81
CA LEU A 235 0.14 -1.21 4.96
C LEU A 235 1.03 -1.85 6.04
N LEU A 236 0.87 -3.16 6.30
CA LEU A 236 1.76 -3.88 7.21
C LEU A 236 3.19 -3.99 6.69
N SER A 237 3.38 -4.10 5.37
CA SER A 237 4.70 -4.11 4.74
C SER A 237 5.38 -2.75 4.88
N LEU A 238 4.66 -1.65 4.61
CA LEU A 238 5.14 -0.28 4.82
C LEU A 238 5.54 -0.04 6.29
N ARG A 239 4.70 -0.47 7.23
CA ARG A 239 5.02 -0.35 8.66
C ARG A 239 6.30 -1.08 9.03
N ARG A 240 6.53 -2.28 8.49
CA ARG A 240 7.77 -3.04 8.74
C ARG A 240 9.01 -2.36 8.15
N ALA A 241 8.85 -1.59 7.09
CA ALA A 241 9.93 -0.85 6.48
C ALA A 241 10.26 0.43 7.26
N ILE A 242 9.24 1.20 7.68
CA ILE A 242 9.41 2.52 8.30
C ILE A 242 9.66 2.44 9.83
N TRP A 243 9.03 1.51 10.54
CA TRP A 243 9.12 1.42 12.00
C TRP A 243 10.56 1.40 12.51
N PRO A 244 11.50 0.62 11.92
CA PRO A 244 12.88 0.62 12.40
C PRO A 244 13.65 1.89 12.05
N LEU A 245 13.20 2.71 11.09
CA LEU A 245 13.85 3.98 10.75
C LEU A 245 13.81 4.96 11.94
N ARG A 246 12.75 4.90 12.76
CA ARG A 246 12.69 5.67 14.02
C ARG A 246 13.89 5.36 14.91
N ASP A 247 14.25 4.09 15.03
CA ASP A 247 15.37 3.66 15.86
C ASP A 247 16.71 4.10 15.22
N VAL A 248 16.84 3.98 13.89
CA VAL A 248 18.00 4.46 13.11
C VAL A 248 18.24 5.96 13.33
N VAL A 249 17.20 6.79 13.13
CA VAL A 249 17.32 8.26 13.31
C VAL A 249 17.63 8.60 14.77
N SER A 250 16.94 7.96 15.72
CA SER A 250 17.16 8.20 17.15
C SER A 250 18.56 7.78 17.60
N GLU A 251 19.11 6.72 17.03
CA GLU A 251 20.47 6.26 17.32
C GLU A 251 21.51 7.19 16.70
N LEU A 252 21.28 7.64 15.45
CA LEU A 252 22.16 8.63 14.80
C LEU A 252 22.22 9.95 15.57
N GLN A 253 21.13 10.36 16.23
CA GLN A 253 21.13 11.54 17.11
C GLN A 253 22.00 11.36 18.35
N ARG A 254 22.03 10.14 18.91
CA ARG A 254 22.67 9.85 20.21
C ARG A 254 24.10 9.36 20.09
N THR A 255 24.47 8.81 18.92
CA THR A 255 25.80 8.26 18.71
C THR A 255 26.87 9.36 18.81
N GLU A 256 27.76 9.22 19.77
CA GLU A 256 28.91 10.12 19.98
C GLU A 256 30.06 9.66 19.09
N THR A 257 30.04 10.03 17.84
CA THR A 257 31.06 9.71 16.85
C THR A 257 31.56 10.97 16.17
N PRO A 258 32.85 11.04 15.83
CA PRO A 258 33.38 12.16 15.04
C PRO A 258 32.88 12.18 13.59
N LEU A 259 32.20 11.11 13.16
CA LEU A 259 31.63 11.01 11.82
C LEU A 259 30.29 11.76 11.68
N VAL A 260 29.68 12.22 12.77
CA VAL A 260 28.44 13.01 12.75
C VAL A 260 28.69 14.36 13.41
N THR A 261 28.64 15.41 12.61
CA THR A 261 28.90 16.79 13.07
C THR A 261 27.69 17.38 13.80
N GLY A 262 27.94 18.42 14.61
CA GLY A 262 26.90 19.19 15.28
C GLY A 262 25.90 19.80 14.29
N ASP A 263 26.39 20.26 13.15
CA ASP A 263 25.58 20.90 12.12
C ASP A 263 24.56 19.92 11.50
N THR A 264 24.95 18.68 11.26
CA THR A 264 24.03 17.62 10.78
C THR A 264 23.03 17.22 11.85
N ARG A 265 23.43 17.16 13.13
CA ARG A 265 22.54 16.76 14.23
C ARG A 265 21.32 17.67 14.39
N VAL A 266 21.41 18.93 13.99
CA VAL A 266 20.29 19.90 14.08
C VAL A 266 19.11 19.47 13.18
N TYR A 267 19.35 18.73 12.10
CA TYR A 267 18.32 18.29 11.17
C TYR A 267 17.68 16.95 11.54
N LEU A 268 18.34 16.13 12.36
CA LEU A 268 17.83 14.80 12.71
C LEU A 268 16.50 14.79 13.48
N PRO A 269 16.20 15.75 14.39
CA PRO A 269 14.89 15.85 15.01
C PRO A 269 13.75 15.98 14.01
N ASP A 270 13.91 16.81 12.97
CA ASP A 270 12.91 17.02 11.94
C ASP A 270 12.65 15.73 11.14
N CYS A 271 13.72 15.04 10.76
CA CYS A 271 13.60 13.72 10.10
C CYS A 271 12.89 12.70 11.01
N LEU A 272 13.13 12.73 12.32
CA LEU A 272 12.45 11.86 13.28
C LEU A 272 10.95 12.17 13.35
N ASP A 273 10.60 13.46 13.37
CA ASP A 273 9.21 13.90 13.39
C ASP A 273 8.46 13.45 12.13
N HIS A 274 9.10 13.50 10.96
CA HIS A 274 8.54 12.94 9.72
C HIS A 274 8.28 11.44 9.83
N VAL A 275 9.22 10.67 10.37
CA VAL A 275 9.05 9.23 10.59
C VAL A 275 7.86 8.94 11.52
N LEU A 276 7.70 9.71 12.60
CA LEU A 276 6.59 9.57 13.55
C LEU A 276 5.25 9.90 12.88
N GLN A 277 5.18 10.98 12.10
CA GLN A 277 3.97 11.34 11.35
C GLN A 277 3.56 10.25 10.35
N ILE A 278 4.52 9.65 9.65
CA ILE A 278 4.25 8.53 8.74
C ILE A 278 3.68 7.33 9.50
N LEU A 279 4.22 7.03 10.69
CA LEU A 279 3.72 5.92 11.52
C LEU A 279 2.28 6.16 11.98
N ASP A 280 1.94 7.38 12.37
CA ASP A 280 0.58 7.77 12.79
C ASP A 280 -0.41 7.67 11.63
N LEU A 281 -0.02 8.13 10.43
CA LEU A 281 -0.83 7.98 9.22
C LEU A 281 -1.05 6.51 8.85
N LEU A 282 -0.01 5.68 8.98
CA LEU A 282 -0.13 4.23 8.75
C LEU A 282 -1.11 3.57 9.71
N GLU A 283 -1.12 3.98 10.99
CA GLU A 283 -2.13 3.48 11.95
C GLU A 283 -3.54 3.90 11.55
N THR A 284 -3.72 5.16 11.18
CA THR A 284 -4.99 5.68 10.68
C THR A 284 -5.49 4.90 9.46
N TYR A 285 -4.65 4.70 8.47
CA TYR A 285 -5.03 3.93 7.26
C TYR A 285 -5.33 2.46 7.55
N ARG A 286 -4.63 1.85 8.50
CA ARG A 286 -4.92 0.49 8.95
C ARG A 286 -6.31 0.40 9.57
N ASP A 287 -6.69 1.39 10.37
CA ASP A 287 -7.99 1.44 11.03
C ASP A 287 -9.11 1.70 10.01
N ILE A 288 -8.90 2.60 9.04
CA ILE A 288 -9.79 2.78 7.88
C ILE A 288 -9.96 1.46 7.12
N ALA A 289 -8.86 0.80 6.74
CA ALA A 289 -8.90 -0.49 6.05
C ALA A 289 -9.62 -1.59 6.85
N SER A 290 -9.63 -1.47 8.18
CA SER A 290 -10.38 -2.38 9.04
C SER A 290 -11.87 -2.05 9.02
N GLY A 291 -12.22 -0.77 9.10
CA GLY A 291 -13.61 -0.28 8.99
C GLY A 291 -14.25 -0.58 7.64
N LEU A 292 -13.50 -0.59 6.55
CA LEU A 292 -14.02 -0.96 5.21
C LEU A 292 -14.63 -2.37 5.19
N MET A 293 -14.13 -3.30 6.00
CA MET A 293 -14.71 -4.64 6.11
C MET A 293 -16.10 -4.58 6.75
N ASP A 294 -16.26 -3.75 7.77
CA ASP A 294 -17.55 -3.58 8.47
C ASP A 294 -18.57 -2.89 7.55
N VAL A 295 -18.14 -1.86 6.81
CA VAL A 295 -18.96 -1.19 5.79
C VAL A 295 -19.38 -2.19 4.71
N HIS A 296 -18.47 -3.05 4.24
CA HIS A 296 -18.79 -4.09 3.26
C HIS A 296 -19.86 -5.05 3.78
N LEU A 297 -19.71 -5.55 5.01
CA LEU A 297 -20.70 -6.46 5.61
C LEU A 297 -22.06 -5.77 5.80
N ALA A 298 -22.08 -4.51 6.23
CA ALA A 298 -23.30 -3.72 6.36
C ALA A 298 -23.99 -3.52 5.00
N THR A 299 -23.22 -3.20 3.94
CA THR A 299 -23.75 -3.00 2.59
C THR A 299 -24.34 -4.29 2.01
N VAL A 300 -23.66 -5.43 2.19
CA VAL A 300 -24.18 -6.75 1.80
C VAL A 300 -25.47 -7.09 2.55
N SER A 301 -25.50 -6.83 3.86
CA SER A 301 -26.71 -7.06 4.69
C SER A 301 -27.87 -6.18 4.24
N ASN A 302 -27.63 -4.90 3.98
CA ASN A 302 -28.65 -3.98 3.47
C ASN A 302 -29.21 -4.46 2.12
N ARG A 303 -28.36 -4.88 1.22
CA ARG A 303 -28.76 -5.40 -0.11
C ARG A 303 -29.57 -6.68 0.01
N MET A 304 -29.20 -7.57 0.93
CA MET A 304 -29.98 -8.78 1.24
C MET A 304 -31.37 -8.42 1.78
N ASN A 305 -31.45 -7.46 2.69
CA ASN A 305 -32.71 -6.95 3.22
C ASN A 305 -33.61 -6.35 2.14
N GLU A 306 -33.03 -5.63 1.15
CA GLU A 306 -33.77 -5.11 -0.01
C GLU A 306 -34.34 -6.25 -0.86
N ILE A 307 -33.55 -7.25 -1.17
CA ILE A 307 -34.01 -8.43 -1.95
C ILE A 307 -35.13 -9.16 -1.20
N MET A 308 -34.95 -9.39 0.11
CA MET A 308 -35.97 -10.03 0.95
C MET A 308 -37.24 -9.21 1.02
N LYS A 309 -37.14 -7.87 1.09
CA LYS A 309 -38.28 -6.96 1.04
C LYS A 309 -39.06 -7.10 -0.26
N ILE A 310 -38.38 -7.08 -1.41
CA ILE A 310 -39.01 -7.25 -2.73
C ILE A 310 -39.70 -8.61 -2.82
N LEU A 311 -39.02 -9.68 -2.45
CA LEU A 311 -39.60 -11.04 -2.45
C LEU A 311 -40.83 -11.14 -1.56
N THR A 312 -40.78 -10.54 -0.36
CA THR A 312 -41.87 -10.50 0.57
C THR A 312 -43.10 -9.76 0.01
N ILE A 313 -42.88 -8.59 -0.63
CA ILE A 313 -43.93 -7.82 -1.26
C ILE A 313 -44.63 -8.66 -2.35
N ILE A 314 -43.83 -9.25 -3.27
CA ILE A 314 -44.39 -10.08 -4.34
C ILE A 314 -45.18 -11.25 -3.77
N SER A 315 -44.62 -12.03 -2.86
CA SER A 315 -45.27 -13.19 -2.28
C SER A 315 -46.54 -12.82 -1.53
N THR A 316 -46.52 -11.75 -0.73
CA THR A 316 -47.68 -11.31 0.07
C THR A 316 -48.85 -10.86 -0.82
N ILE A 317 -48.56 -10.27 -1.98
CA ILE A 317 -49.61 -9.85 -2.95
C ILE A 317 -50.13 -11.08 -3.70
N PHE A 318 -49.29 -11.97 -4.20
CA PHE A 318 -49.71 -13.03 -5.10
C PHE A 318 -50.34 -14.25 -4.37
N ILE A 319 -49.92 -14.56 -3.13
CA ILE A 319 -50.46 -15.71 -2.42
C ILE A 319 -52.00 -15.64 -2.21
N PRO A 320 -52.59 -14.52 -1.70
CA PRO A 320 -54.04 -14.42 -1.59
C PRO A 320 -54.75 -14.40 -2.93
N LEU A 321 -54.17 -13.76 -3.97
CA LEU A 321 -54.77 -13.77 -5.30
C LEU A 321 -54.83 -15.19 -5.86
N THR A 322 -53.73 -15.94 -5.74
CA THR A 322 -53.68 -17.36 -6.17
C THR A 322 -54.65 -18.24 -5.43
N PHE A 323 -54.82 -17.99 -4.10
CA PHE A 323 -55.80 -18.68 -3.31
C PHE A 323 -57.24 -18.39 -3.78
N ILE A 324 -57.58 -17.13 -4.04
CA ILE A 324 -58.91 -16.75 -4.56
C ILE A 324 -59.12 -17.38 -5.93
N ALA A 325 -58.15 -17.25 -6.86
CA ALA A 325 -58.23 -17.85 -8.17
C ALA A 325 -58.38 -19.39 -8.13
N GLY A 326 -57.63 -20.03 -7.21
CA GLY A 326 -57.74 -21.50 -7.01
C GLY A 326 -59.08 -21.92 -6.43
N LEU A 327 -59.63 -21.14 -5.51
CA LEU A 327 -60.95 -21.41 -4.93
C LEU A 327 -62.03 -21.32 -6.00
N TYR A 328 -62.06 -20.23 -6.78
CA TYR A 328 -63.04 -20.06 -7.86
C TYR A 328 -62.73 -20.91 -9.12
N GLY A 329 -61.57 -21.54 -9.20
CA GLY A 329 -61.21 -22.54 -10.20
C GLY A 329 -61.68 -23.95 -9.89
N MET A 330 -62.27 -24.20 -8.70
CA MET A 330 -62.78 -25.54 -8.32
C MET A 330 -64.09 -25.84 -9.03
N ASN A 331 -64.26 -27.07 -9.54
CA ASN A 331 -65.41 -27.53 -10.30
C ASN A 331 -66.39 -28.29 -9.41
N PHE A 332 -67.01 -27.62 -8.43
CA PHE A 332 -68.10 -28.21 -7.62
C PHE A 332 -69.43 -28.12 -8.37
N ASN A 333 -70.23 -29.23 -8.30
CA ASN A 333 -71.55 -29.26 -8.93
C ASN A 333 -72.53 -28.44 -8.09
N THR A 334 -72.97 -27.30 -8.62
CA THR A 334 -73.87 -26.35 -7.98
C THR A 334 -75.31 -26.89 -7.83
N GLN A 335 -75.71 -27.95 -8.62
CA GLN A 335 -77.02 -28.55 -8.60
C GLN A 335 -77.22 -29.50 -7.40
N LEU A 336 -76.12 -30.00 -6.78
CA LEU A 336 -76.22 -30.97 -5.65
C LEU A 336 -76.40 -30.28 -4.31
N SER A 337 -76.00 -29.04 -4.14
CA SER A 337 -76.14 -28.27 -2.90
C SER A 337 -76.14 -26.80 -3.17
N PRO A 338 -77.04 -26.00 -2.53
CA PRO A 338 -77.01 -24.55 -2.63
C PRO A 338 -75.77 -23.89 -1.98
N LEU A 339 -74.97 -24.68 -1.24
CA LEU A 339 -73.71 -24.24 -0.63
C LEU A 339 -72.50 -24.46 -1.51
N ASN A 340 -72.65 -25.11 -2.68
CA ASN A 340 -71.57 -25.35 -3.62
C ASN A 340 -71.36 -24.13 -4.51
N MET A 341 -70.57 -23.17 -4.05
CA MET A 341 -70.15 -21.97 -4.75
C MET A 341 -71.31 -21.25 -5.50
N PRO A 342 -72.31 -20.68 -4.77
CA PRO A 342 -73.50 -20.08 -5.38
C PRO A 342 -73.15 -18.92 -6.32
N GLU A 343 -71.99 -18.31 -6.19
CA GLU A 343 -71.46 -17.21 -7.01
C GLU A 343 -71.22 -17.67 -8.48
N LEU A 344 -70.96 -18.95 -8.73
CA LEU A 344 -70.77 -19.47 -10.10
C LEU A 344 -72.03 -19.37 -10.97
N ASN A 345 -73.20 -19.42 -10.37
CA ASN A 345 -74.49 -19.27 -11.06
C ASN A 345 -74.92 -17.78 -11.17
N TRP A 346 -74.18 -16.86 -10.59
CA TRP A 346 -74.50 -15.44 -10.62
C TRP A 346 -73.99 -14.78 -11.89
N LYS A 347 -74.83 -13.99 -12.56
CA LYS A 347 -74.49 -13.29 -13.79
C LYS A 347 -73.21 -12.45 -13.71
N TYR A 348 -72.90 -11.94 -12.54
CA TYR A 348 -71.72 -11.09 -12.24
C TYR A 348 -70.67 -11.80 -11.40
N GLY A 349 -70.73 -13.10 -11.17
CA GLY A 349 -69.82 -13.86 -10.32
C GLY A 349 -68.35 -13.74 -10.74
N TYR A 350 -68.05 -13.75 -12.04
CA TYR A 350 -66.68 -13.52 -12.54
C TYR A 350 -66.16 -12.12 -12.24
N LEU A 351 -67.00 -11.08 -12.43
CA LEU A 351 -66.65 -9.70 -12.09
C LEU A 351 -66.45 -9.52 -10.60
N PHE A 352 -67.23 -10.19 -9.78
CA PHE A 352 -67.08 -10.19 -8.31
C PHE A 352 -65.73 -10.80 -7.89
N ALA A 353 -65.35 -11.94 -8.42
CA ALA A 353 -64.05 -12.57 -8.12
C ALA A 353 -62.90 -11.66 -8.56
N LEU A 354 -62.96 -11.05 -9.73
CA LEU A 354 -61.95 -10.09 -10.15
C LEU A 354 -61.88 -8.84 -9.27
N ALA A 355 -63.04 -8.30 -8.89
CA ALA A 355 -63.11 -7.14 -7.96
C ALA A 355 -62.51 -7.49 -6.59
N LEU A 356 -62.79 -8.70 -6.06
CA LEU A 356 -62.24 -9.18 -4.79
C LEU A 356 -60.68 -9.29 -4.84
N MET A 357 -60.18 -9.84 -5.96
CA MET A 357 -58.72 -9.90 -6.21
C MET A 357 -58.10 -8.50 -6.30
N LEU A 358 -58.73 -7.58 -7.05
CA LEU A 358 -58.25 -6.22 -7.23
C LEU A 358 -58.23 -5.43 -5.90
N VAL A 359 -59.29 -5.55 -5.11
CA VAL A 359 -59.40 -4.90 -3.78
C VAL A 359 -58.34 -5.44 -2.83
N SER A 360 -58.12 -6.77 -2.84
CA SER A 360 -57.08 -7.42 -2.03
C SER A 360 -55.68 -6.92 -2.43
N ALA A 361 -55.37 -6.89 -3.74
CA ALA A 361 -54.10 -6.42 -4.25
C ALA A 361 -53.89 -4.92 -3.93
N ALA A 362 -54.90 -4.09 -4.17
CA ALA A 362 -54.83 -2.64 -3.89
C ALA A 362 -54.67 -2.35 -2.40
N GLY A 363 -55.36 -3.10 -1.54
CA GLY A 363 -55.25 -2.96 -0.08
C GLY A 363 -53.84 -3.31 0.43
N MET A 364 -53.25 -4.40 -0.08
CA MET A 364 -51.87 -4.77 0.26
C MET A 364 -50.84 -3.78 -0.29
N ALA A 365 -51.01 -3.32 -1.53
CA ALA A 365 -50.12 -2.30 -2.12
C ALA A 365 -50.20 -0.98 -1.33
N TRP A 366 -51.41 -0.57 -0.90
CA TRP A 366 -51.60 0.60 -0.06
C TRP A 366 -50.92 0.43 1.33
N MET A 367 -51.06 -0.75 1.95
CA MET A 367 -50.40 -1.07 3.20
C MET A 367 -48.89 -0.99 3.09
N PHE A 368 -48.27 -1.55 2.03
CA PHE A 368 -46.85 -1.48 1.81
C PHE A 368 -46.37 -0.05 1.53
N ARG A 369 -47.18 0.75 0.78
CA ARG A 369 -46.89 2.16 0.58
C ARG A 369 -46.94 2.95 1.89
N LYS A 370 -47.92 2.70 2.77
CA LYS A 370 -48.03 3.33 4.10
C LYS A 370 -46.85 2.93 5.01
N LYS A 371 -46.35 1.70 4.91
CA LYS A 371 -45.17 1.25 5.64
C LYS A 371 -43.83 1.75 5.00
N GLY A 372 -43.88 2.51 3.91
CA GLY A 372 -42.69 3.01 3.20
C GLY A 372 -41.87 1.93 2.47
N TRP A 373 -42.47 0.76 2.21
CA TRP A 373 -41.81 -0.32 1.49
C TRP A 373 -41.86 -0.12 -0.04
N ILE A 374 -42.83 0.61 -0.53
CA ILE A 374 -43.00 0.97 -1.95
C ILE A 374 -42.98 2.51 -2.05
N GLY A 375 -42.14 3.06 -2.92
CA GLY A 375 -42.11 4.49 -3.27
C GLY A 375 -41.22 5.39 -2.41
N SER A 376 -40.38 4.88 -1.50
CA SER A 376 -39.40 5.69 -0.79
C SER A 376 -38.07 5.78 -1.61
N THR A 377 -38.03 6.70 -2.57
CA THR A 377 -36.78 7.14 -3.27
C THR A 377 -35.99 8.16 -2.42
N ARG A 378 -35.88 7.95 -1.10
CA ARG A 378 -35.15 8.89 -0.22
C ARG A 378 -33.65 8.60 -0.10
N GLY A 379 -33.05 7.79 -1.00
CA GLY A 379 -31.61 7.45 -0.96
C GLY A 379 -30.72 8.22 -1.95
N SER A 380 -31.28 8.97 -2.93
CA SER A 380 -30.47 9.58 -4.00
C SER A 380 -30.23 11.09 -3.85
N ALA A 381 -30.81 11.75 -2.87
CA ALA A 381 -30.70 13.22 -2.75
C ALA A 381 -29.53 13.71 -1.86
N ALA A 382 -28.87 12.80 -1.12
CA ALA A 382 -27.76 13.19 -0.26
C ALA A 382 -26.41 13.29 -1.00
N THR A 383 -26.28 12.63 -2.14
CA THR A 383 -25.02 12.63 -2.92
C THR A 383 -24.89 13.82 -3.87
N GLU A 384 -25.99 14.47 -4.21
CA GLU A 384 -25.98 15.60 -5.17
C GLU A 384 -25.68 16.96 -4.52
N THR A 385 -25.80 17.08 -3.19
CA THR A 385 -25.59 18.34 -2.46
C THR A 385 -24.12 18.60 -2.11
N VAL A 386 -23.26 17.60 -2.14
CA VAL A 386 -21.80 17.76 -1.86
C VAL A 386 -21.03 18.16 -3.12
N ALA A 387 -21.54 17.85 -4.33
CA ALA A 387 -20.88 18.16 -5.59
C ALA A 387 -21.05 19.59 -6.09
N LYS A 388 -21.79 20.46 -5.37
CA LYS A 388 -22.07 21.87 -5.77
C LYS A 388 -21.63 22.90 -4.74
N ARG A 389 -20.42 22.75 -4.15
CA ARG A 389 -19.78 23.89 -3.51
C ARG A 389 -18.73 24.46 -4.49
N PRO A 390 -18.90 25.71 -4.95
CA PRO A 390 -17.84 26.36 -5.72
C PRO A 390 -16.63 26.61 -4.82
N PRO A 391 -15.40 26.63 -5.37
CA PRO A 391 -14.21 26.97 -4.60
C PRO A 391 -14.33 28.40 -4.07
N ASP A 392 -14.16 28.56 -2.75
CA ASP A 392 -14.14 29.86 -2.08
C ASP A 392 -12.90 30.61 -2.58
N GLU A 393 -13.15 31.68 -3.34
CA GLU A 393 -12.15 32.73 -3.61
C GLU A 393 -12.09 33.61 -2.34
N SER A 394 -11.00 33.48 -1.59
CA SER A 394 -10.39 34.61 -0.85
C SER A 394 -9.51 34.11 0.33
N LEU A 395 -8.28 34.30 0.22
CA LEU A 395 -7.20 34.93 1.02
C LEU A 395 -5.89 34.19 0.92
#